data_03f7bd94a20b6043995a394672a82a03
#
_entry.id   03f7bd94a20b6043995a394672a82a03
#
_cell.length_a   1.000
_cell.length_b   1.000
_cell.length_c   1.000
_cell.angle_alpha   90.00
_cell.angle_beta   90.00
_cell.angle_gamma   90.00
#
_symmetry.space_group_name_H-M   'P 1'
#
loop_
_entity.id
_entity.type
_entity.pdbx_description
1 polymer ?
#
loop_
_entity_poly.entity_id
_entity_poly.type
_entity_poly.pdbx_seq_one_letter_code
_entity_poly.pdbx_strand_id
1 'polypeptide(L)'
;QALVNRYGPAVIAGYTAATKIDSIAIMPMLNVGNAVSSFTAQNIGAGKPERAQRGLRTAILLTVAIGGLTTLVLWLFGAQFVGLFVDTASNAAVIRAGVGYLTVVSVFYVVMGIMSDFNGVLRGAGDMRVFMASTLMNFFTRVTAAYLLAAVMGEAAIWWSIPMGWTVGLVISGARFFSGGWKNKSIVEDAPV
;
A
#
# COMPACT_ATOMS: atom_id res chain seq x y z
N GLN A 1 16.98 -1.70 1.36
CA GLN A 1 18.12 -0.85 0.94
C GLN A 1 19.40 -1.66 0.71
N ALA A 2 19.75 -2.61 1.61
CA ALA A 2 20.94 -3.44 1.45
C ALA A 2 21.00 -4.20 0.11
N LEU A 3 19.84 -4.66 -0.39
CA LEU A 3 19.76 -5.34 -1.68
C LEU A 3 19.92 -4.36 -2.86
N VAL A 4 19.31 -3.18 -2.79
CA VAL A 4 19.41 -2.12 -3.82
C VAL A 4 20.89 -1.72 -4.05
N ASN A 5 21.66 -1.63 -2.97
CA ASN A 5 23.07 -1.23 -3.01
C ASN A 5 23.96 -2.18 -3.84
N ARG A 6 23.50 -3.40 -4.13
CA ARG A 6 24.25 -4.37 -4.96
C ARG A 6 24.17 -4.08 -6.47
N TYR A 7 23.19 -3.27 -6.90
CA TYR A 7 22.92 -3.04 -8.33
C TYR A 7 23.57 -1.75 -8.89
N GLY A 8 24.40 -1.10 -8.09
CA GLY A 8 25.21 0.05 -8.53
C GLY A 8 24.52 1.41 -8.37
N PRO A 9 25.31 2.50 -8.56
CA PRO A 9 24.86 3.87 -8.24
C PRO A 9 23.65 4.33 -9.05
N ALA A 10 23.53 3.92 -10.32
CA ALA A 10 22.41 4.32 -11.17
C ALA A 10 21.06 3.77 -10.67
N VAL A 11 21.05 2.50 -10.25
CA VAL A 11 19.84 1.85 -9.70
C VAL A 11 19.48 2.48 -8.35
N ILE A 12 20.48 2.75 -7.49
CA ILE A 12 20.28 3.40 -6.20
C ILE A 12 19.64 4.80 -6.40
N ALA A 13 20.17 5.61 -7.31
CA ALA A 13 19.66 6.94 -7.58
C ALA A 13 18.23 6.89 -8.16
N GLY A 14 17.98 6.04 -9.16
CA GLY A 14 16.66 5.85 -9.76
C GLY A 14 15.62 5.35 -8.77
N TYR A 15 15.96 4.35 -7.96
CA TYR A 15 15.11 3.85 -6.88
C TYR A 15 14.80 4.94 -5.84
N THR A 16 15.80 5.71 -5.44
CA THR A 16 15.62 6.78 -4.46
C THR A 16 14.69 7.88 -4.99
N ALA A 17 14.83 8.28 -6.25
CA ALA A 17 13.94 9.23 -6.89
C ALA A 17 12.52 8.66 -6.98
N ALA A 18 12.37 7.42 -7.46
CA ALA A 18 11.10 6.76 -7.61
C ALA A 18 10.36 6.58 -6.28
N THR A 19 11.05 6.20 -5.20
CA THR A 19 10.42 6.06 -3.88
C THR A 19 9.95 7.37 -3.26
N LYS A 20 10.59 8.50 -3.59
CA LYS A 20 10.07 9.83 -3.20
C LYS A 20 8.75 10.14 -3.90
N ILE A 21 8.68 9.88 -5.21
CA ILE A 21 7.46 10.05 -6.01
C ILE A 21 6.37 9.12 -5.48
N ASP A 22 6.70 7.84 -5.27
CA ASP A 22 5.81 6.81 -4.73
C ASP A 22 5.19 7.25 -3.39
N SER A 23 6.01 7.76 -2.47
CA SER A 23 5.56 8.23 -1.16
C SER A 23 4.50 9.33 -1.26
N ILE A 24 4.62 10.23 -2.23
CA ILE A 24 3.62 11.29 -2.49
C ILE A 24 2.37 10.68 -3.16
N ALA A 25 2.59 9.82 -4.13
CA ALA A 25 1.54 9.21 -4.94
C ALA A 25 0.56 8.36 -4.12
N ILE A 26 1.04 7.64 -3.10
CA ILE A 26 0.20 6.78 -2.26
C ILE A 26 -0.53 7.52 -1.13
N MET A 27 -0.11 8.74 -0.77
CA MET A 27 -0.70 9.50 0.36
C MET A 27 -2.22 9.64 0.30
N PRO A 28 -2.85 10.00 -0.84
CA PRO A 28 -4.30 10.13 -0.89
C PRO A 28 -5.03 8.84 -0.51
N MET A 29 -4.55 7.69 -1.00
CA MET A 29 -5.15 6.38 -0.71
C MET A 29 -4.96 5.98 0.76
N LEU A 30 -3.79 6.26 1.36
CA LEU A 30 -3.55 6.04 2.78
C LEU A 30 -4.48 6.91 3.64
N ASN A 31 -4.76 8.13 3.22
CA ASN A 31 -5.69 9.02 3.91
C ASN A 31 -7.14 8.54 3.82
N VAL A 32 -7.56 7.92 2.71
CA VAL A 32 -8.87 7.24 2.63
C VAL A 32 -8.92 6.12 3.67
N GLY A 33 -7.90 5.26 3.78
CA GLY A 33 -7.83 4.20 4.79
C GLY A 33 -7.85 4.74 6.24
N ASN A 34 -7.23 5.90 6.50
CA ASN A 34 -7.30 6.58 7.79
C ASN A 34 -8.71 7.10 8.09
N ALA A 35 -9.38 7.69 7.10
CA ALA A 35 -10.77 8.13 7.22
C ALA A 35 -11.71 6.94 7.47
N VAL A 36 -11.51 5.81 6.79
CA VAL A 36 -12.24 4.56 7.05
C VAL A 36 -12.06 4.10 8.49
N SER A 37 -10.86 4.21 9.05
CA SER A 37 -10.59 3.83 10.45
C SER A 37 -11.42 4.68 11.42
N SER A 38 -11.39 6.00 11.28
CA SER A 38 -12.17 6.91 12.14
C SER A 38 -13.67 6.70 11.97
N PHE A 39 -14.14 6.55 10.72
CA PHE A 39 -15.54 6.29 10.42
C PHE A 39 -16.02 4.96 11.01
N THR A 40 -15.20 3.91 10.91
CA THR A 40 -15.51 2.60 11.49
C THR A 40 -15.59 2.67 13.01
N ALA A 41 -14.61 3.30 13.66
CA ALA A 41 -14.61 3.45 15.13
C ALA A 41 -15.89 4.13 15.64
N GLN A 42 -16.31 5.23 15.01
CA GLN A 42 -17.54 5.95 15.37
C GLN A 42 -18.79 5.08 15.18
N ASN A 43 -18.87 4.31 14.10
CA ASN A 43 -20.05 3.50 13.81
C ASN A 43 -20.11 2.23 14.66
N ILE A 44 -18.97 1.60 14.96
CA ILE A 44 -18.92 0.47 15.90
C ILE A 44 -19.28 0.93 17.31
N GLY A 45 -18.73 2.06 17.79
CA GLY A 45 -19.11 2.63 19.08
C GLY A 45 -20.58 3.02 19.19
N ALA A 46 -21.23 3.33 18.07
CA ALA A 46 -22.67 3.60 17.99
C ALA A 46 -23.53 2.34 17.76
N GLY A 47 -22.97 1.14 17.77
CA GLY A 47 -23.68 -0.12 17.51
C GLY A 47 -24.20 -0.28 16.08
N LYS A 48 -23.57 0.38 15.07
CA LYS A 48 -24.01 0.41 13.67
C LYS A 48 -22.98 -0.17 12.70
N PRO A 49 -22.58 -1.46 12.83
CA PRO A 49 -21.54 -2.05 11.99
C PRO A 49 -21.88 -2.08 10.49
N GLU A 50 -23.16 -2.19 10.12
CA GLU A 50 -23.61 -2.16 8.73
C GLU A 50 -23.32 -0.81 8.06
N ARG A 51 -23.32 0.27 8.84
CA ARG A 51 -22.99 1.60 8.35
C ARG A 51 -21.49 1.71 8.07
N ALA A 52 -20.64 1.13 8.92
CA ALA A 52 -19.22 1.01 8.67
C ALA A 52 -18.94 0.22 7.38
N GLN A 53 -19.65 -0.88 7.17
CA GLN A 53 -19.52 -1.70 5.96
C GLN A 53 -19.94 -0.95 4.67
N ARG A 54 -21.00 -0.13 4.73
CA ARG A 54 -21.40 0.74 3.60
C ARG A 54 -20.36 1.81 3.31
N GLY A 55 -19.83 2.44 4.36
CA GLY A 55 -18.75 3.43 4.23
C GLY A 55 -17.50 2.87 3.57
N LEU A 56 -17.12 1.63 3.91
CA LEU A 56 -16.00 0.95 3.26
C LEU A 56 -16.23 0.78 1.74
N ARG A 57 -17.45 0.43 1.30
CA ARG A 57 -17.73 0.30 -0.14
C ARG A 57 -17.49 1.62 -0.89
N THR A 58 -17.91 2.73 -0.30
CA THR A 58 -17.65 4.06 -0.86
C THR A 58 -16.15 4.39 -0.88
N ALA A 59 -15.45 4.05 0.20
CA ALA A 59 -14.00 4.23 0.29
C ALA A 59 -13.26 3.44 -0.80
N ILE A 60 -13.62 2.17 -1.01
CA ILE A 60 -13.02 1.34 -2.07
C ILE A 60 -13.22 1.98 -3.46
N LEU A 61 -14.42 2.51 -3.76
CA LEU A 61 -14.66 3.20 -5.03
C LEU A 61 -13.75 4.43 -5.19
N LEU A 62 -13.59 5.22 -4.14
CA LEU A 62 -12.67 6.37 -4.14
C LEU A 62 -11.22 5.92 -4.33
N THR A 63 -10.81 4.88 -3.62
CA THR A 63 -9.46 4.29 -3.71
C THR A 63 -9.17 3.79 -5.13
N VAL A 64 -10.13 3.11 -5.77
CA VAL A 64 -10.00 2.65 -7.17
C VAL A 64 -9.87 3.83 -8.11
N ALA A 65 -10.69 4.87 -7.94
CA ALA A 65 -10.64 6.06 -8.79
C ALA A 65 -9.31 6.82 -8.64
N ILE A 66 -8.89 7.07 -7.39
CA ILE A 66 -7.63 7.77 -7.08
C ILE A 66 -6.43 6.93 -7.53
N GLY A 67 -6.38 5.65 -7.19
CA GLY A 67 -5.28 4.76 -7.55
C GLY A 67 -5.15 4.58 -9.07
N GLY A 68 -6.28 4.42 -9.78
CA GLY A 68 -6.31 4.35 -11.23
C GLY A 68 -5.82 5.63 -11.90
N LEU A 69 -6.28 6.80 -11.42
CA LEU A 69 -5.82 8.09 -11.92
C LEU A 69 -4.32 8.29 -11.66
N THR A 70 -3.87 7.98 -10.45
CA THR A 70 -2.44 8.10 -10.08
C THR A 70 -1.57 7.20 -10.93
N THR A 71 -2.00 5.95 -11.17
CA THR A 71 -1.32 5.02 -12.07
C THR A 71 -1.21 5.60 -13.48
N LEU A 72 -2.32 6.10 -14.02
CA LEU A 72 -2.34 6.71 -15.36
C LEU A 72 -1.38 7.90 -15.46
N VAL A 73 -1.39 8.79 -14.47
CA VAL A 73 -0.49 9.95 -14.42
C VAL A 73 0.98 9.52 -14.38
N LEU A 74 1.32 8.51 -13.58
CA LEU A 74 2.68 8.00 -13.50
C LEU A 74 3.13 7.25 -14.76
N TRP A 75 2.22 6.62 -15.48
CA TRP A 75 2.55 6.00 -16.76
C TRP A 75 2.82 7.05 -17.87
N LEU A 76 2.06 8.14 -17.86
CA LEU A 76 2.22 9.20 -18.86
C LEU A 76 3.42 10.11 -18.55
N PHE A 77 3.69 10.39 -17.29
CA PHE A 77 4.64 11.43 -16.87
C PHE A 77 5.76 10.90 -15.95
N GLY A 78 5.88 9.58 -15.74
CA GLY A 78 6.84 9.01 -14.79
C GLY A 78 8.30 9.36 -15.10
N ALA A 79 8.68 9.39 -16.38
CA ALA A 79 10.03 9.79 -16.79
C ALA A 79 10.34 11.26 -16.45
N GLN A 80 9.36 12.15 -16.66
CA GLN A 80 9.46 13.58 -16.32
C GLN A 80 9.59 13.76 -14.80
N PHE A 81 8.75 13.03 -14.03
CA PHE A 81 8.82 13.09 -12.56
C PHE A 81 10.15 12.57 -12.01
N VAL A 82 10.66 11.46 -12.52
CA VAL A 82 12.00 10.98 -12.12
C VAL A 82 13.07 12.01 -12.48
N GLY A 83 12.97 12.62 -13.66
CA GLY A 83 13.88 13.68 -14.13
C GLY A 83 13.92 14.93 -13.24
N LEU A 84 12.88 15.23 -12.45
CA LEU A 84 12.89 16.33 -11.49
C LEU A 84 13.83 16.09 -10.29
N PHE A 85 14.17 14.84 -10.02
CA PHE A 85 15.00 14.43 -8.88
C PHE A 85 16.42 14.03 -9.26
N VAL A 86 16.74 14.03 -10.56
CA VAL A 86 18.03 13.57 -11.08
C VAL A 86 18.47 14.52 -12.18
N ASP A 87 19.75 14.88 -12.20
CA ASP A 87 20.33 15.65 -13.31
C ASP A 87 20.21 14.86 -14.62
N THR A 88 19.31 15.30 -15.49
CA THR A 88 18.90 14.59 -16.72
C THR A 88 20.00 14.50 -17.77
N ALA A 89 21.01 15.37 -17.69
CA ALA A 89 22.07 15.45 -18.69
C ALA A 89 23.02 14.23 -18.74
N SER A 90 23.02 13.35 -17.72
CA SER A 90 24.05 12.33 -17.59
C SER A 90 23.58 10.90 -17.32
N ASN A 91 22.26 10.56 -17.19
CA ASN A 91 21.95 9.21 -16.72
C ASN A 91 20.61 8.60 -17.21
N ALA A 92 20.57 8.21 -18.48
CA ALA A 92 19.48 7.37 -19.02
C ALA A 92 19.26 6.07 -18.20
N ALA A 93 20.31 5.54 -17.56
CA ALA A 93 20.21 4.36 -16.69
C ALA A 93 19.42 4.65 -15.40
N VAL A 94 19.61 5.82 -14.79
CA VAL A 94 18.87 6.25 -13.59
C VAL A 94 17.38 6.41 -13.89
N ILE A 95 17.07 7.07 -15.01
CA ILE A 95 15.67 7.25 -15.43
C ILE A 95 15.02 5.90 -15.71
N ARG A 96 15.71 4.98 -16.42
CA ARG A 96 15.18 3.63 -16.68
C ARG A 96 14.88 2.87 -15.40
N ALA A 97 15.79 2.89 -14.42
CA ALA A 97 15.58 2.21 -13.14
C ALA A 97 14.37 2.81 -12.37
N GLY A 98 14.29 4.14 -12.30
CA GLY A 98 13.18 4.82 -11.62
C GLY A 98 11.83 4.60 -12.30
N VAL A 99 11.78 4.72 -13.63
CA VAL A 99 10.56 4.46 -14.42
C VAL A 99 10.18 2.99 -14.32
N GLY A 100 11.14 2.06 -14.38
CA GLY A 100 10.90 0.63 -14.20
C GLY A 100 10.20 0.33 -12.87
N TYR A 101 10.67 0.93 -11.79
CA TYR A 101 10.01 0.86 -10.49
C TYR A 101 8.57 1.38 -10.54
N LEU A 102 8.37 2.62 -10.99
CA LEU A 102 7.06 3.26 -11.02
C LEU A 102 6.06 2.51 -11.90
N THR A 103 6.51 1.99 -13.04
CA THR A 103 5.66 1.23 -13.97
C THR A 103 5.12 -0.05 -13.32
N VAL A 104 5.97 -0.78 -12.59
CA VAL A 104 5.55 -2.03 -11.94
C VAL A 104 4.68 -1.71 -10.72
N VAL A 105 5.15 -0.84 -9.82
CA VAL A 105 4.52 -0.64 -8.51
C VAL A 105 3.19 0.10 -8.63
N SER A 106 3.08 1.07 -9.54
CA SER A 106 1.85 1.89 -9.67
C SER A 106 0.62 1.08 -10.10
N VAL A 107 0.78 0.02 -10.90
CA VAL A 107 -0.32 -0.88 -11.27
C VAL A 107 -1.02 -1.45 -10.04
N PHE A 108 -0.28 -1.64 -8.97
CA PHE A 108 -0.76 -2.24 -7.73
C PHE A 108 -1.20 -1.21 -6.67
N TYR A 109 -1.24 0.07 -6.99
CA TYR A 109 -1.72 1.09 -6.05
C TYR A 109 -3.16 0.86 -5.60
N VAL A 110 -4.01 0.38 -6.50
CA VAL A 110 -5.39 0.00 -6.14
C VAL A 110 -5.39 -1.14 -5.11
N VAL A 111 -4.51 -2.15 -5.29
CA VAL A 111 -4.36 -3.27 -4.35
C VAL A 111 -3.90 -2.76 -2.99
N MET A 112 -2.90 -1.88 -2.97
CA MET A 112 -2.39 -1.26 -1.76
C MET A 112 -3.45 -0.42 -1.05
N GLY A 113 -4.18 0.38 -1.79
CA GLY A 113 -5.22 1.23 -1.24
C GLY A 113 -6.38 0.42 -0.64
N ILE A 114 -6.87 -0.61 -1.34
CA ILE A 114 -7.92 -1.51 -0.81
C ILE A 114 -7.42 -2.25 0.44
N MET A 115 -6.16 -2.70 0.47
CA MET A 115 -5.54 -3.25 1.68
C MET A 115 -5.57 -2.22 2.82
N SER A 116 -5.24 -0.96 2.54
CA SER A 116 -5.29 0.12 3.52
C SER A 116 -6.71 0.35 4.05
N ASP A 117 -7.72 0.29 3.18
CA ASP A 117 -9.12 0.45 3.53
C ASP A 117 -9.61 -0.68 4.46
N PHE A 118 -9.30 -1.95 4.14
CA PHE A 118 -9.62 -3.07 5.03
C PHE A 118 -8.87 -2.96 6.36
N ASN A 119 -7.59 -2.62 6.34
CA ASN A 119 -6.80 -2.37 7.55
C ASN A 119 -7.38 -1.20 8.36
N GLY A 120 -7.94 -0.19 7.70
CA GLY A 120 -8.70 0.90 8.33
C GLY A 120 -9.90 0.38 9.12
N VAL A 121 -10.70 -0.53 8.53
CA VAL A 121 -11.82 -1.15 9.24
C VAL A 121 -11.34 -1.94 10.46
N LEU A 122 -10.33 -2.80 10.31
CA LEU A 122 -9.82 -3.62 11.40
C LEU A 122 -9.31 -2.76 12.56
N ARG A 123 -8.55 -1.70 12.24
CA ARG A 123 -8.03 -0.75 13.21
C ARG A 123 -9.14 0.02 13.91
N GLY A 124 -10.11 0.53 13.15
CA GLY A 124 -11.25 1.26 13.68
C GLY A 124 -12.20 0.42 14.52
N ALA A 125 -12.30 -0.88 14.24
CA ALA A 125 -13.07 -1.84 15.03
C ALA A 125 -12.30 -2.39 16.26
N GLY A 126 -11.01 -2.03 16.44
CA GLY A 126 -10.18 -2.53 17.52
C GLY A 126 -9.60 -3.94 17.27
N ASP A 127 -9.72 -4.50 16.08
CA ASP A 127 -9.14 -5.81 15.73
C ASP A 127 -7.64 -5.71 15.41
N MET A 128 -6.91 -5.17 16.39
CA MET A 128 -5.49 -4.84 16.26
C MET A 128 -4.61 -6.06 15.99
N ARG A 129 -5.01 -7.25 16.47
CA ARG A 129 -4.23 -8.49 16.26
C ARG A 129 -4.14 -8.84 14.79
N VAL A 130 -5.26 -8.80 14.07
CA VAL A 130 -5.29 -9.13 12.64
C VAL A 130 -4.69 -8.00 11.81
N PHE A 131 -4.92 -6.73 12.20
CA PHE A 131 -4.25 -5.59 11.58
C PHE A 131 -2.72 -5.72 11.65
N MET A 132 -2.17 -6.03 12.83
CA MET A 132 -0.73 -6.25 12.99
C MET A 132 -0.23 -7.45 12.19
N ALA A 133 -0.97 -8.56 12.19
CA ALA A 133 -0.62 -9.73 11.40
C ALA A 133 -0.55 -9.40 9.91
N SER A 134 -1.55 -8.69 9.36
CA SER A 134 -1.56 -8.23 7.97
C SER A 134 -0.33 -7.37 7.64
N THR A 135 -0.01 -6.42 8.52
CA THR A 135 1.13 -5.50 8.33
C THR A 135 2.47 -6.22 8.42
N LEU A 136 2.65 -7.10 9.39
CA LEU A 136 3.87 -7.88 9.54
C LEU A 136 4.07 -8.88 8.39
N MET A 137 3.02 -9.59 7.99
CA MET A 137 3.10 -10.52 6.86
C MET A 137 3.37 -9.82 5.55
N ASN A 138 2.80 -8.62 5.31
CA ASN A 138 3.18 -7.77 4.19
C ASN A 138 4.69 -7.47 4.22
N PHE A 139 5.22 -7.02 5.36
CA PHE A 139 6.64 -6.71 5.51
C PHE A 139 7.54 -7.94 5.27
N PHE A 140 7.25 -9.06 5.94
CA PHE A 140 8.03 -10.30 5.77
C PHE A 140 7.97 -10.82 4.33
N THR A 141 6.80 -10.81 3.70
CA THR A 141 6.66 -11.21 2.29
C THR A 141 7.52 -10.34 1.38
N ARG A 142 7.50 -9.00 1.57
CA ARG A 142 8.35 -8.07 0.80
C ARG A 142 9.82 -8.42 0.92
N VAL A 143 10.31 -8.61 2.15
CA VAL A 143 11.73 -8.89 2.38
C VAL A 143 12.10 -10.25 1.78
N THR A 144 11.34 -11.29 2.09
CA THR A 144 11.60 -12.66 1.60
C THR A 144 11.55 -12.72 0.07
N ALA A 145 10.50 -12.18 -0.55
CA ALA A 145 10.36 -12.17 -2.00
C ALA A 145 11.50 -11.40 -2.69
N ALA A 146 11.91 -10.24 -2.14
CA ALA A 146 13.03 -9.47 -2.70
C ALA A 146 14.33 -10.29 -2.75
N TYR A 147 14.65 -11.02 -1.69
CA TYR A 147 15.87 -11.84 -1.64
C TYR A 147 15.76 -13.10 -2.49
N LEU A 148 14.62 -13.79 -2.47
CA LEU A 148 14.44 -15.03 -3.25
C LEU A 148 14.44 -14.75 -4.76
N LEU A 149 13.78 -13.68 -5.19
CA LEU A 149 13.65 -13.33 -6.59
C LEU A 149 14.91 -12.64 -7.15
N ALA A 150 15.78 -12.09 -6.30
CA ALA A 150 16.97 -11.35 -6.71
C ALA A 150 17.92 -12.19 -7.60
N ALA A 151 18.01 -13.50 -7.34
CA ALA A 151 18.85 -14.41 -8.11
C ALA A 151 18.36 -14.63 -9.56
N VAL A 152 17.04 -14.43 -9.79
CA VAL A 152 16.41 -14.71 -11.10
C VAL A 152 16.07 -13.41 -11.83
N MET A 153 15.59 -12.39 -11.13
CA MET A 153 15.02 -11.16 -11.70
C MET A 153 15.95 -9.94 -11.54
N GLY A 154 17.08 -10.08 -10.88
CA GLY A 154 17.99 -8.96 -10.63
C GLY A 154 17.29 -7.83 -9.85
N GLU A 155 17.48 -6.58 -10.28
CA GLU A 155 16.88 -5.40 -9.63
C GLU A 155 15.35 -5.40 -9.66
N ALA A 156 14.73 -6.01 -10.68
CA ALA A 156 13.26 -6.09 -10.78
C ALA A 156 12.63 -6.88 -9.63
N ALA A 157 13.38 -7.77 -8.96
CA ALA A 157 12.93 -8.45 -7.76
C ALA A 157 12.46 -7.48 -6.65
N ILE A 158 13.13 -6.33 -6.54
CA ILE A 158 12.80 -5.31 -5.55
C ILE A 158 11.44 -4.68 -5.88
N TRP A 159 11.22 -4.38 -7.17
CA TRP A 159 9.96 -3.79 -7.63
C TRP A 159 8.78 -4.74 -7.40
N TRP A 160 8.93 -6.00 -7.78
CA TRP A 160 7.88 -7.01 -7.66
C TRP A 160 7.60 -7.46 -6.23
N SER A 161 8.59 -7.39 -5.35
CA SER A 161 8.41 -7.77 -3.93
C SER A 161 7.37 -6.89 -3.21
N ILE A 162 7.24 -5.62 -3.63
CA ILE A 162 6.33 -4.65 -2.99
C ILE A 162 4.86 -5.04 -3.21
N PRO A 163 4.40 -5.23 -4.47
CA PRO A 163 3.05 -5.72 -4.74
C PRO A 163 2.72 -7.06 -4.11
N MET A 164 3.68 -7.98 -4.05
CA MET A 164 3.48 -9.27 -3.38
C MET A 164 3.15 -9.10 -1.91
N GLY A 165 3.86 -8.21 -1.21
CA GLY A 165 3.56 -7.89 0.18
C GLY A 165 2.16 -7.28 0.34
N TRP A 166 1.78 -6.33 -0.51
CA TRP A 166 0.45 -5.72 -0.48
C TRP A 166 -0.66 -6.74 -0.73
N THR A 167 -0.45 -7.66 -1.67
CA THR A 167 -1.43 -8.72 -1.98
C THR A 167 -1.63 -9.65 -0.79
N VAL A 168 -0.56 -10.08 -0.12
CA VAL A 168 -0.67 -10.91 1.09
C VAL A 168 -1.39 -10.15 2.21
N GLY A 169 -1.03 -8.90 2.44
CA GLY A 169 -1.71 -8.04 3.43
C GLY A 169 -3.20 -7.88 3.11
N LEU A 170 -3.55 -7.66 1.83
CA LEU A 170 -4.94 -7.57 1.37
C LEU A 170 -5.71 -8.86 1.62
N VAL A 171 -5.12 -10.02 1.31
CA VAL A 171 -5.77 -11.32 1.53
C VAL A 171 -6.08 -11.52 3.01
N ILE A 172 -5.14 -11.23 3.91
CA ILE A 172 -5.33 -11.40 5.36
C ILE A 172 -6.41 -10.44 5.88
N SER A 173 -6.31 -9.15 5.58
CA SER A 173 -7.27 -8.15 6.06
C SER A 173 -8.65 -8.32 5.44
N GLY A 174 -8.72 -8.66 4.15
CA GLY A 174 -9.97 -8.96 3.45
C GLY A 174 -10.65 -10.21 3.98
N ALA A 175 -9.91 -11.31 4.16
CA ALA A 175 -10.45 -12.55 4.75
C ALA A 175 -11.07 -12.28 6.14
N ARG A 176 -10.40 -11.48 6.97
CA ARG A 176 -10.93 -11.09 8.27
C ARG A 176 -12.17 -10.22 8.16
N PHE A 177 -12.19 -9.29 7.22
CA PHE A 177 -13.36 -8.47 6.98
C PHE A 177 -14.58 -9.30 6.58
N PHE A 178 -14.42 -10.20 5.59
CA PHE A 178 -15.51 -11.04 5.09
C PHE A 178 -15.98 -12.09 6.11
N SER A 179 -15.12 -12.55 7.02
CA SER A 179 -15.54 -13.42 8.13
C SER A 179 -16.48 -12.75 9.14
N GLY A 180 -16.60 -11.42 9.09
CA GLY A 180 -17.45 -10.65 10.00
C GLY A 180 -16.94 -10.54 11.43
N GLY A 181 -15.84 -11.20 11.77
CA GLY A 181 -15.33 -11.26 13.14
C GLY A 181 -14.82 -9.91 13.71
N TRP A 182 -14.68 -8.89 12.89
CA TRP A 182 -14.36 -7.54 13.32
C TRP A 182 -15.55 -6.80 13.93
N LYS A 183 -16.79 -7.20 13.63
CA LYS A 183 -18.03 -6.53 14.08
C LYS A 183 -18.27 -6.66 15.59
N ASN A 184 -17.77 -7.74 16.18
CA ASN A 184 -17.99 -8.09 17.58
C ASN A 184 -16.79 -7.70 18.48
N LYS A 185 -15.89 -6.88 17.98
CA LYS A 185 -14.73 -6.37 18.73
C LYS A 185 -15.06 -5.02 19.37
N SER A 186 -16.14 -4.97 20.20
CA SER A 186 -16.43 -3.76 20.98
C SER A 186 -15.27 -3.47 21.92
N ILE A 187 -14.67 -2.28 21.81
CA ILE A 187 -13.65 -1.78 22.74
C ILE A 187 -14.34 -1.25 24.03
N VAL A 188 -15.63 -1.03 23.98
CA VAL A 188 -16.44 -0.62 25.11
C VAL A 188 -16.98 -1.90 25.75
N GLU A 189 -16.24 -2.46 26.69
CA GLU A 189 -16.84 -3.31 27.73
C GLU A 189 -17.93 -2.50 28.38
N ASP A 190 -19.14 -3.06 28.53
CA ASP A 190 -20.27 -2.43 29.19
C ASP A 190 -19.80 -1.80 30.50
N ALA A 191 -19.71 -0.48 30.54
CA ALA A 191 -19.53 0.22 31.80
C ALA A 191 -20.78 -0.12 32.64
N PRO A 192 -20.64 -0.70 33.82
CA PRO A 192 -21.78 -0.98 34.67
C PRO A 192 -22.47 0.36 34.99
N VAL A 193 -23.78 0.39 34.71
CA VAL A 193 -24.68 1.50 35.02
C VAL A 193 -24.85 1.63 36.54
#